data_b16b1caea196f08f1a5433d191019222
#
_entry.id   b16b1caea196f08f1a5433d191019222
#
_cell.length_a   1.000
_cell.length_b   1.000
_cell.length_c   1.000
_cell.angle_alpha   90.00
_cell.angle_beta   90.00
_cell.angle_gamma   90.00
#
_symmetry.space_group_name_H-M   'P 1'
#
loop_
_entity.id
_entity.type
_entity.pdbx_description
1 polymer ?
#
loop_
_entity_poly.entity_id
_entity_poly.type
_entity_poly.pdbx_seq_one_letter_code
_entity_poly.pdbx_strand_id
1 'polypeptide(L)'
;MLRMLERASAKRVPLPAMTSTDYVNTIPTSMEPEFPGDEEIEKRYRRWIRWNSAVMVHRAQRPGIGVGGHISTYAGAAPLYEVGFNYFFRGKDHPGGGDQVFFQGHASPGMYARAFLEGRLSEDDLDGFRQEVSREQGGLPSYPHPHGMKTFWEFPTVSMGLGPMNAIYQAKFNRYLLNRGIKDTSDQHVWAFLGDGEMDEPESRGLIQMAALNNLDNLTFVINCNLQRLDGPVRGNTKIIQELESFFRGAGWSVIKVVWGREWDQLFEADKEGALVDLMNTTADGDFQTMKANDGAYVREHFFGKDPRTAKLVENWTDAEIWKLPRGGHDYRKIYAAYKRALETKDRPTVILAHTIKGYGLGSNFEGRNATHQMKKLTLEDLKKLRDKQGIPITDEELEKDPYLPPYYHPGQDSPEIQYLQARRKELGGYLPERRVNYKPLQVPPLTKLRGLRKGSGKQKVATTMAVVRAFKELLRDPELGKRIVPIVPDEARTFGMDSWFPPLGIYNPHGQNYVPVDHDLMLSYTEKVXWYGFVVPTIGYLQSARPKLCAGGP
;
A
#
# COMPACT_ATOMS: atom_id res chain seq x y z
N MET A 1 31.56 3.34 5.04
CA MET A 1 31.27 2.45 3.90
C MET A 1 32.34 1.37 3.73
N LEU A 2 33.63 1.70 3.55
CA LEU A 2 34.67 0.68 3.37
C LEU A 2 34.75 -0.32 4.53
N ARG A 3 34.72 0.15 5.78
CA ARG A 3 34.69 -0.75 6.96
C ARG A 3 33.48 -1.67 6.99
N MET A 4 32.33 -1.18 6.52
CA MET A 4 31.10 -1.98 6.43
C MET A 4 31.25 -3.09 5.40
N LEU A 5 31.83 -2.78 4.23
CA LEU A 5 32.10 -3.77 3.19
C LEU A 5 33.09 -4.83 3.66
N GLU A 6 34.15 -4.42 4.35
CA GLU A 6 35.16 -5.34 4.91
C GLU A 6 34.54 -6.30 5.94
N ARG A 7 33.71 -5.77 6.84
CA ARG A 7 33.04 -6.58 7.88
C ARG A 7 32.04 -7.58 7.28
N ALA A 8 31.25 -7.12 6.29
CA ALA A 8 30.28 -7.99 5.63
C ALA A 8 31.00 -9.11 4.86
N SER A 9 32.09 -8.78 4.17
CA SER A 9 32.91 -9.76 3.46
C SER A 9 33.49 -10.81 4.43
N ALA A 10 34.03 -10.35 5.57
CA ALA A 10 34.61 -11.24 6.57
C ALA A 10 33.58 -12.20 7.18
N LYS A 11 32.32 -11.79 7.27
CA LYS A 11 31.24 -12.61 7.85
C LYS A 11 30.43 -13.39 6.81
N ARG A 12 30.81 -13.31 5.54
CA ARG A 12 30.12 -13.95 4.42
C ARG A 12 28.62 -13.59 4.35
N VAL A 13 28.26 -12.42 4.85
CA VAL A 13 26.88 -11.92 4.71
C VAL A 13 26.71 -11.47 3.26
N PRO A 14 25.70 -11.97 2.52
CA PRO A 14 25.45 -11.45 1.17
C PRO A 14 25.16 -9.96 1.25
N LEU A 15 26.03 -9.15 0.65
CA LEU A 15 25.82 -7.71 0.65
C LEU A 15 24.62 -7.39 -0.22
N PRO A 16 23.60 -6.74 0.31
CA PRO A 16 22.64 -6.09 -0.56
C PRO A 16 23.38 -5.05 -1.38
N ALA A 17 22.82 -4.64 -2.49
CA ALA A 17 23.46 -3.66 -3.35
C ALA A 17 23.94 -2.45 -2.53
N MET A 18 25.06 -1.85 -2.96
CA MET A 18 25.79 -0.80 -2.21
C MET A 18 24.99 0.48 -1.91
N THR A 19 23.71 0.51 -2.32
CA THR A 19 22.83 1.64 -2.10
C THR A 19 22.01 1.56 -0.80
N SER A 20 22.16 0.49 -0.03
CA SER A 20 21.46 0.40 1.27
C SER A 20 22.23 1.14 2.37
N THR A 21 21.47 1.73 3.28
CA THR A 21 22.00 2.41 4.47
C THR A 21 21.89 1.48 5.68
N ASP A 22 22.40 1.90 6.84
CA ASP A 22 22.32 1.12 8.08
C ASP A 22 20.87 0.73 8.39
N TYR A 23 20.68 -0.42 9.06
CA TYR A 23 19.38 -0.95 9.43
C TYR A 23 18.84 -0.21 10.66
N VAL A 24 18.57 1.07 10.48
CA VAL A 24 18.01 1.97 11.49
C VAL A 24 16.93 2.85 10.85
N ASN A 25 16.19 3.57 11.66
CA ASN A 25 15.21 4.52 11.14
C ASN A 25 15.90 5.61 10.32
N THR A 26 15.33 5.94 9.15
CA THR A 26 15.90 6.96 8.26
C THR A 26 15.85 8.35 8.89
N ILE A 27 14.78 8.64 9.64
CA ILE A 27 14.61 9.94 10.29
C ILE A 27 15.17 9.81 11.72
N PRO A 28 16.25 10.54 12.04
CA PRO A 28 16.75 10.54 13.42
C PRO A 28 15.71 11.12 14.39
N THR A 29 15.71 10.65 15.62
CA THR A 29 14.78 11.10 16.67
C THR A 29 14.79 12.62 16.82
N SER A 30 15.99 13.24 16.73
CA SER A 30 16.14 14.69 16.85
C SER A 30 15.49 15.48 15.71
N MET A 31 15.13 14.81 14.61
CA MET A 31 14.47 15.44 13.44
C MET A 31 13.00 15.08 13.33
N GLU A 32 12.47 14.32 14.28
CA GLU A 32 11.06 13.96 14.26
C GLU A 32 10.19 15.19 14.60
N PRO A 33 9.13 15.45 13.85
CA PRO A 33 8.18 16.50 14.21
C PRO A 33 7.39 16.11 15.47
N GLU A 34 6.89 17.10 16.17
CA GLU A 34 6.00 16.86 17.31
C GLU A 34 4.76 16.11 16.81
N PHE A 35 4.35 15.08 17.56
CA PHE A 35 3.14 14.31 17.26
C PHE A 35 1.92 15.14 17.68
N PRO A 36 0.99 15.42 16.76
CA PRO A 36 -0.05 16.42 17.02
C PRO A 36 -1.30 15.91 17.74
N GLY A 37 -1.40 14.63 18.06
CA GLY A 37 -2.64 14.04 18.55
C GLY A 37 -2.55 13.40 19.92
N ASP A 38 -3.67 12.82 20.34
CA ASP A 38 -3.76 12.08 21.61
C ASP A 38 -3.47 10.61 21.35
N GLU A 39 -2.22 10.25 21.54
CA GLU A 39 -1.70 8.91 21.29
C GLU A 39 -2.43 7.84 22.12
N GLU A 40 -2.88 8.18 23.33
CA GLU A 40 -3.56 7.21 24.20
C GLU A 40 -5.00 6.93 23.73
N ILE A 41 -5.72 7.96 23.32
CA ILE A 41 -7.06 7.79 22.71
C ILE A 41 -6.92 6.93 21.44
N GLU A 42 -5.94 7.26 20.57
CA GLU A 42 -5.74 6.54 19.32
C GLU A 42 -5.39 5.07 19.54
N LYS A 43 -4.57 4.79 20.54
CA LYS A 43 -4.22 3.41 20.91
C LYS A 43 -5.44 2.63 21.41
N ARG A 44 -6.36 3.29 22.14
CA ARG A 44 -7.57 2.61 22.65
C ARG A 44 -8.45 2.15 21.49
N TYR A 45 -8.89 3.05 20.59
CA TYR A 45 -9.80 2.59 19.53
C TYR A 45 -9.08 1.71 18.50
N ARG A 46 -7.77 1.85 18.30
CA ARG A 46 -7.02 0.90 17.47
C ARG A 46 -7.10 -0.52 18.06
N ARG A 47 -7.07 -0.65 19.38
CA ARG A 47 -7.27 -1.95 20.06
C ARG A 47 -8.66 -2.51 19.77
N TRP A 48 -9.68 -1.65 19.77
CA TRP A 48 -11.06 -2.06 19.46
C TRP A 48 -11.20 -2.48 17.99
N ILE A 49 -10.57 -1.76 17.08
CA ILE A 49 -10.55 -2.16 15.66
C ILE A 49 -9.88 -3.53 15.49
N ARG A 50 -8.76 -3.75 16.19
CA ARG A 50 -8.05 -5.04 16.15
C ARG A 50 -8.93 -6.16 16.69
N TRP A 51 -9.62 -5.92 17.81
CA TRP A 51 -10.57 -6.88 18.37
C TRP A 51 -11.67 -7.21 17.36
N ASN A 52 -12.36 -6.20 16.84
CA ASN A 52 -13.49 -6.39 15.93
C ASN A 52 -13.08 -7.09 14.63
N SER A 53 -11.89 -6.77 14.10
CA SER A 53 -11.39 -7.44 12.90
C SER A 53 -11.09 -8.92 13.16
N ALA A 54 -10.51 -9.24 14.32
CA ALA A 54 -10.23 -10.62 14.71
C ALA A 54 -11.52 -11.40 14.94
N VAL A 55 -12.48 -10.79 15.65
CA VAL A 55 -13.79 -11.38 15.92
C VAL A 55 -14.55 -11.64 14.62
N MET A 56 -14.55 -10.67 13.69
CA MET A 56 -15.23 -10.82 12.40
C MET A 56 -14.71 -12.05 11.64
N VAL A 57 -13.39 -12.20 11.55
CA VAL A 57 -12.77 -13.34 10.85
C VAL A 57 -13.05 -14.65 11.61
N HIS A 58 -13.02 -14.61 12.94
CA HIS A 58 -13.31 -15.79 13.77
C HIS A 58 -14.78 -16.24 13.62
N ARG A 59 -15.73 -15.29 13.68
CA ARG A 59 -17.16 -15.59 13.51
C ARG A 59 -17.45 -16.17 12.13
N ALA A 60 -16.67 -15.79 11.12
CA ALA A 60 -16.78 -16.34 9.75
C ALA A 60 -16.37 -17.82 9.67
N GLN A 61 -15.77 -18.38 10.74
CA GLN A 61 -15.40 -19.80 10.82
C GLN A 61 -16.46 -20.65 11.54
N ARG A 62 -17.59 -20.07 11.95
CA ARG A 62 -18.64 -20.80 12.70
C ARG A 62 -19.22 -21.94 11.86
N PRO A 63 -19.78 -22.98 12.52
CA PRO A 63 -20.40 -24.09 11.80
C PRO A 63 -21.45 -23.62 10.78
N GLY A 64 -21.42 -24.21 9.62
CA GLY A 64 -22.32 -23.84 8.50
C GLY A 64 -21.81 -22.73 7.61
N ILE A 65 -20.77 -22.00 7.99
CA ILE A 65 -20.18 -20.91 7.19
C ILE A 65 -18.75 -21.31 6.72
N GLY A 66 -17.74 -21.17 7.57
CA GLY A 66 -16.40 -21.67 7.28
C GLY A 66 -15.69 -21.02 6.09
N VAL A 67 -15.85 -19.71 5.88
CA VAL A 67 -15.39 -19.03 4.66
C VAL A 67 -13.94 -18.53 4.69
N GLY A 68 -13.23 -18.72 5.79
CA GLY A 68 -11.84 -18.29 5.88
C GLY A 68 -11.69 -16.80 6.20
N GLY A 69 -10.53 -16.23 5.83
CA GLY A 69 -10.21 -14.83 6.08
C GLY A 69 -8.80 -14.67 6.63
N HIS A 70 -8.37 -13.41 6.80
CA HIS A 70 -7.02 -13.07 7.28
C HIS A 70 -7.11 -12.00 8.36
N ILE A 71 -6.46 -12.22 9.51
CA ILE A 71 -6.42 -11.23 10.59
C ILE A 71 -5.00 -10.71 10.86
N SER A 72 -3.99 -11.49 10.51
CA SER A 72 -2.60 -11.23 10.91
C SER A 72 -1.98 -10.02 10.22
N THR A 73 -2.35 -9.77 8.97
CA THR A 73 -1.78 -8.65 8.20
C THR A 73 -2.23 -7.32 8.79
N TYR A 74 -3.54 -7.12 8.97
CA TYR A 74 -4.03 -5.88 9.57
C TYR A 74 -3.49 -5.69 11.00
N ALA A 75 -3.47 -6.76 11.80
CA ALA A 75 -2.99 -6.67 13.18
C ALA A 75 -1.60 -6.04 13.26
N GLY A 76 -0.69 -6.45 12.38
CA GLY A 76 0.67 -5.88 12.29
C GLY A 76 0.70 -4.47 11.71
N ALA A 77 -0.13 -4.21 10.72
CA ALA A 77 -0.14 -2.94 9.98
C ALA A 77 -1.03 -1.86 10.64
N ALA A 78 -1.75 -2.18 11.70
CA ALA A 78 -2.75 -1.27 12.28
C ALA A 78 -2.22 0.15 12.54
N PRO A 79 -1.03 0.34 13.16
CA PRO A 79 -0.53 1.72 13.36
C PRO A 79 -0.29 2.47 12.06
N LEU A 80 0.14 1.77 10.99
CA LEU A 80 0.39 2.39 9.69
C LEU A 80 -0.91 2.97 9.12
N TYR A 81 -2.02 2.23 9.25
CA TYR A 81 -3.32 2.70 8.79
C TYR A 81 -3.87 3.82 9.69
N GLU A 82 -3.79 3.65 11.02
CA GLU A 82 -4.39 4.61 11.94
C GLU A 82 -3.73 5.99 11.86
N VAL A 83 -2.40 6.05 11.76
CA VAL A 83 -1.71 7.32 11.54
C VAL A 83 -2.15 7.95 10.20
N GLY A 84 -2.31 7.14 9.17
CA GLY A 84 -2.82 7.61 7.88
C GLY A 84 -4.22 8.21 8.00
N PHE A 85 -5.14 7.47 8.63
CA PHE A 85 -6.54 7.90 8.79
C PHE A 85 -6.67 9.16 9.67
N ASN A 86 -5.80 9.31 10.66
CA ASN A 86 -5.92 10.41 11.62
C ASN A 86 -5.26 11.71 11.14
N TYR A 87 -4.26 11.64 10.24
CA TYR A 87 -3.46 12.82 9.92
C TYR A 87 -3.20 13.06 8.43
N PHE A 88 -3.36 12.06 7.57
CA PHE A 88 -2.84 12.16 6.20
C PHE A 88 -3.86 11.87 5.11
N PHE A 89 -4.68 10.83 5.24
CA PHE A 89 -5.59 10.42 4.16
C PHE A 89 -6.78 11.37 4.07
N ARG A 90 -6.80 12.23 3.07
CA ARG A 90 -7.86 13.23 2.87
C ARG A 90 -9.08 12.60 2.21
N GLY A 91 -10.25 12.84 2.77
CA GLY A 91 -11.53 12.34 2.27
C GLY A 91 -12.06 13.14 1.09
N LYS A 92 -13.20 12.73 0.55
CA LYS A 92 -13.72 13.26 -0.71
C LYS A 92 -14.28 14.68 -0.60
N ASP A 93 -14.51 15.19 0.63
CA ASP A 93 -14.96 16.55 0.86
C ASP A 93 -13.79 17.54 1.03
N HIS A 94 -12.57 17.07 1.03
CA HIS A 94 -11.38 17.93 1.06
C HIS A 94 -11.37 18.80 -0.21
N PRO A 95 -11.04 20.09 -0.10
CA PRO A 95 -11.08 20.99 -1.28
C PRO A 95 -10.33 20.50 -2.51
N GLY A 96 -9.23 19.76 -2.31
CA GLY A 96 -8.46 19.15 -3.41
C GLY A 96 -9.07 17.87 -3.98
N GLY A 97 -10.26 17.44 -3.53
CA GLY A 97 -10.93 16.22 -4.01
C GLY A 97 -10.50 14.93 -3.34
N GLY A 98 -9.68 15.05 -2.31
CA GLY A 98 -9.26 13.89 -1.49
C GLY A 98 -8.20 13.01 -2.11
N ASP A 99 -7.67 12.14 -1.29
CA ASP A 99 -6.61 11.20 -1.69
C ASP A 99 -7.20 9.89 -2.23
N GLN A 100 -6.33 9.11 -2.85
CA GLN A 100 -6.67 7.81 -3.41
C GLN A 100 -5.80 6.78 -2.69
N VAL A 101 -6.44 5.84 -1.98
CA VAL A 101 -5.73 4.88 -1.14
C VAL A 101 -5.98 3.46 -1.65
N PHE A 102 -4.91 2.79 -2.05
CA PHE A 102 -4.90 1.38 -2.41
C PHE A 102 -4.61 0.58 -1.14
N PHE A 103 -5.65 0.12 -0.48
CA PHE A 103 -5.53 -0.65 0.76
C PHE A 103 -5.03 -2.05 0.46
N GLN A 104 -4.09 -2.56 1.26
CA GLN A 104 -3.59 -3.93 1.08
C GLN A 104 -4.75 -4.93 1.21
N GLY A 105 -4.88 -5.83 0.25
CA GLY A 105 -6.00 -6.77 0.19
C GLY A 105 -6.23 -7.54 1.48
N HIS A 106 -5.16 -8.08 2.05
CA HIS A 106 -5.22 -8.89 3.28
C HIS A 106 -5.54 -8.06 4.53
N ALA A 107 -5.53 -6.73 4.44
CA ALA A 107 -5.86 -5.85 5.57
C ALA A 107 -7.34 -5.42 5.59
N SER A 108 -8.15 -5.85 4.61
CA SER A 108 -9.56 -5.46 4.50
C SER A 108 -10.37 -5.66 5.80
N PRO A 109 -10.16 -6.72 6.62
CA PRO A 109 -10.91 -6.84 7.87
C PRO A 109 -10.75 -5.63 8.81
N GLY A 110 -9.57 -5.02 8.86
CA GLY A 110 -9.36 -3.81 9.66
C GLY A 110 -10.13 -2.63 9.13
N MET A 111 -10.26 -2.50 7.81
CA MET A 111 -11.03 -1.41 7.19
C MET A 111 -12.53 -1.54 7.53
N TYR A 112 -13.06 -2.76 7.49
CA TYR A 112 -14.45 -3.02 7.87
C TYR A 112 -14.68 -2.75 9.36
N ALA A 113 -13.76 -3.22 10.22
CA ALA A 113 -13.86 -3.00 11.66
C ALA A 113 -13.77 -1.50 12.01
N ARG A 114 -12.94 -0.74 11.29
CA ARG A 114 -12.88 0.72 11.47
C ARG A 114 -14.19 1.38 11.02
N ALA A 115 -14.72 0.97 9.86
CA ALA A 115 -15.99 1.49 9.34
C ALA A 115 -17.16 1.20 10.30
N PHE A 116 -17.09 0.07 11.02
CA PHE A 116 -18.05 -0.27 12.07
C PHE A 116 -17.97 0.75 13.23
N LEU A 117 -16.76 1.05 13.71
CA LEU A 117 -16.59 2.08 14.76
C LEU A 117 -17.03 3.46 14.27
N GLU A 118 -16.86 3.76 12.99
CA GLU A 118 -17.31 5.01 12.37
C GLU A 118 -18.83 5.09 12.21
N GLY A 119 -19.55 3.98 12.47
CA GLY A 119 -21.02 3.92 12.30
C GLY A 119 -21.46 3.73 10.86
N ARG A 120 -20.57 3.33 9.97
CA ARG A 120 -20.83 3.13 8.54
C ARG A 120 -21.23 1.69 8.19
N LEU A 121 -20.90 0.75 9.06
CA LEU A 121 -21.27 -0.67 8.93
C LEU A 121 -21.88 -1.14 10.24
N SER A 122 -22.79 -2.09 10.15
CA SER A 122 -23.47 -2.70 11.29
C SER A 122 -22.81 -4.04 11.66
N GLU A 123 -23.19 -4.62 12.78
CA GLU A 123 -22.76 -5.97 13.17
C GLU A 123 -23.22 -7.00 12.13
N ASP A 124 -24.42 -6.83 11.57
CA ASP A 124 -24.93 -7.73 10.53
C ASP A 124 -24.05 -7.66 9.26
N ASP A 125 -23.55 -6.45 8.90
CA ASP A 125 -22.60 -6.32 7.79
C ASP A 125 -21.33 -7.12 8.09
N LEU A 126 -20.77 -6.97 9.28
CA LEU A 126 -19.54 -7.70 9.66
C LEU A 126 -19.76 -9.22 9.63
N ASP A 127 -20.95 -9.69 10.08
CA ASP A 127 -21.29 -11.11 10.04
C ASP A 127 -21.45 -11.64 8.62
N GLY A 128 -21.57 -10.75 7.63
CA GLY A 128 -21.58 -11.06 6.20
C GLY A 128 -20.21 -11.17 5.56
N PHE A 129 -19.12 -11.08 6.34
CA PHE A 129 -17.77 -11.12 5.79
C PHE A 129 -17.52 -12.38 4.96
N ARG A 130 -17.07 -12.20 3.70
CA ARG A 130 -16.78 -13.26 2.72
C ARG A 130 -18.02 -14.09 2.31
N GLN A 131 -19.20 -13.49 2.42
CA GLN A 131 -20.46 -14.14 2.06
C GLN A 131 -21.19 -13.35 0.98
N GLU A 132 -20.43 -12.85 -0.02
CA GLU A 132 -20.93 -11.96 -1.07
C GLU A 132 -22.10 -12.56 -1.87
N VAL A 133 -22.10 -13.89 -2.03
CA VAL A 133 -23.11 -14.59 -2.86
C VAL A 133 -23.94 -15.62 -2.08
N SER A 134 -23.63 -15.86 -0.81
CA SER A 134 -24.34 -16.86 0.00
C SER A 134 -25.41 -16.25 0.91
N ARG A 135 -25.47 -14.91 0.99
CA ARG A 135 -26.50 -14.18 1.73
C ARG A 135 -27.40 -13.42 0.74
N GLU A 136 -28.69 -13.40 1.01
CA GLU A 136 -29.65 -12.69 0.17
C GLU A 136 -29.35 -11.19 0.06
N GLN A 137 -28.97 -10.58 1.17
CA GLN A 137 -28.58 -9.15 1.22
C GLN A 137 -27.14 -8.91 0.78
N GLY A 138 -26.40 -9.97 0.38
CA GLY A 138 -24.99 -9.88 0.04
C GLY A 138 -24.12 -9.85 1.29
N GLY A 139 -22.80 -9.68 1.09
CA GLY A 139 -21.85 -9.64 2.20
C GLY A 139 -20.61 -8.82 1.84
N LEU A 140 -19.76 -8.62 2.84
CA LEU A 140 -18.51 -7.85 2.66
C LEU A 140 -17.51 -8.67 1.84
N PRO A 141 -16.95 -8.10 0.76
CA PRO A 141 -15.98 -8.84 -0.07
C PRO A 141 -14.73 -9.25 0.70
N SER A 142 -14.15 -10.37 0.27
CA SER A 142 -12.88 -10.88 0.81
C SER A 142 -11.76 -9.85 0.72
N TYR A 143 -11.72 -9.14 -0.40
CA TYR A 143 -10.70 -8.15 -0.73
C TYR A 143 -11.38 -6.89 -1.26
N PRO A 144 -10.70 -5.74 -1.16
CA PRO A 144 -11.25 -4.50 -1.73
C PRO A 144 -11.67 -4.68 -3.19
N HIS A 145 -12.91 -4.34 -3.49
CA HIS A 145 -13.39 -4.36 -4.87
C HIS A 145 -14.66 -3.51 -5.02
N PRO A 146 -14.63 -2.50 -5.92
CA PRO A 146 -15.80 -1.62 -6.11
C PRO A 146 -17.03 -2.34 -6.65
N HIS A 147 -16.89 -3.50 -7.28
CA HIS A 147 -18.03 -4.30 -7.74
C HIS A 147 -18.84 -4.81 -6.56
N GLY A 148 -18.16 -5.27 -5.51
CA GLY A 148 -18.82 -5.81 -4.31
C GLY A 148 -19.39 -4.74 -3.40
N MET A 149 -18.75 -3.56 -3.35
CA MET A 149 -19.20 -2.44 -2.50
C MET A 149 -19.05 -1.13 -3.28
N LYS A 150 -20.08 -0.78 -4.04
CA LYS A 150 -20.05 0.28 -5.07
C LYS A 150 -19.77 1.68 -4.55
N THR A 151 -20.10 1.95 -3.29
CA THR A 151 -19.90 3.27 -2.67
C THR A 151 -18.75 3.29 -1.67
N PHE A 152 -18.13 2.14 -1.40
CA PHE A 152 -17.08 1.99 -0.38
C PHE A 152 -15.69 1.88 -1.03
N TRP A 153 -15.40 0.79 -1.75
CA TRP A 153 -14.07 0.57 -2.32
C TRP A 153 -13.87 1.33 -3.63
N GLU A 154 -12.78 2.08 -3.74
CA GLU A 154 -12.41 2.77 -4.99
C GLU A 154 -11.65 1.84 -5.94
N PHE A 155 -10.76 1.00 -5.39
CA PHE A 155 -9.81 0.22 -6.18
C PHE A 155 -9.82 -1.23 -5.76
N PRO A 156 -9.72 -2.16 -6.72
CA PRO A 156 -9.52 -3.56 -6.39
C PRO A 156 -8.06 -3.80 -6.00
N THR A 157 -7.83 -4.54 -4.92
CA THR A 157 -6.50 -4.97 -4.49
C THR A 157 -6.56 -6.41 -4.00
N VAL A 158 -5.44 -7.13 -4.10
CA VAL A 158 -5.43 -8.55 -3.75
C VAL A 158 -4.08 -9.02 -3.18
N SER A 159 -3.11 -8.14 -3.00
CA SER A 159 -1.78 -8.44 -2.46
C SER A 159 -0.96 -9.38 -3.36
N MET A 160 -1.09 -9.22 -4.68
CA MET A 160 -0.35 -10.01 -5.69
C MET A 160 0.22 -9.11 -6.79
N GLY A 161 0.53 -7.85 -6.48
CA GLY A 161 1.25 -6.94 -7.37
C GLY A 161 0.38 -6.00 -8.19
N LEU A 162 -0.91 -6.25 -8.33
CA LEU A 162 -1.79 -5.38 -9.13
C LEU A 162 -2.05 -4.04 -8.44
N GLY A 163 -2.16 -4.05 -7.10
CA GLY A 163 -2.36 -2.82 -6.33
C GLY A 163 -1.27 -1.79 -6.56
N PRO A 164 0.01 -2.12 -6.31
CA PRO A 164 1.11 -1.18 -6.55
C PRO A 164 1.20 -0.73 -8.02
N MET A 165 1.04 -1.65 -8.97
CA MET A 165 1.06 -1.30 -10.39
C MET A 165 -0.05 -0.27 -10.71
N ASN A 166 -1.27 -0.53 -10.27
CA ASN A 166 -2.40 0.37 -10.52
C ASN A 166 -2.23 1.72 -9.82
N ALA A 167 -1.61 1.74 -8.62
CA ALA A 167 -1.33 2.98 -7.92
C ALA A 167 -0.36 3.87 -8.69
N ILE A 168 0.67 3.28 -9.30
CA ILE A 168 1.60 4.03 -10.16
C ILE A 168 0.85 4.64 -11.34
N TYR A 169 -0.01 3.86 -12.02
CA TYR A 169 -0.79 4.37 -13.13
C TYR A 169 -1.78 5.45 -12.68
N GLN A 170 -2.39 5.28 -11.51
CA GLN A 170 -3.30 6.31 -10.98
C GLN A 170 -2.56 7.63 -10.75
N ALA A 171 -1.38 7.57 -10.13
CA ALA A 171 -0.56 8.77 -9.87
C ALA A 171 -0.13 9.44 -11.19
N LYS A 172 0.30 8.63 -12.16
CA LYS A 172 0.67 9.13 -13.50
C LYS A 172 -0.53 9.76 -14.21
N PHE A 173 -1.69 9.09 -14.13
CA PHE A 173 -2.89 9.60 -14.79
C PHE A 173 -3.39 10.88 -14.12
N ASN A 174 -3.26 11.01 -12.80
CA ASN A 174 -3.56 12.27 -12.11
C ASN A 174 -2.69 13.41 -12.69
N ARG A 175 -1.40 13.18 -12.86
CA ARG A 175 -0.51 14.19 -13.49
C ARG A 175 -0.93 14.51 -14.91
N TYR A 176 -1.31 13.49 -15.69
CA TYR A 176 -1.80 13.67 -17.05
C TYR A 176 -3.05 14.56 -17.06
N LEU A 177 -4.03 14.29 -16.18
CA LEU A 177 -5.26 15.08 -16.11
C LEU A 177 -4.98 16.55 -15.74
N LEU A 178 -4.06 16.75 -14.81
CA LEU A 178 -3.63 18.10 -14.40
C LEU A 178 -2.94 18.83 -15.56
N ASN A 179 -1.96 18.19 -16.17
CA ASN A 179 -1.18 18.78 -17.27
C ASN A 179 -2.06 19.10 -18.49
N ARG A 180 -3.13 18.32 -18.69
CA ARG A 180 -4.10 18.54 -19.76
C ARG A 180 -5.15 19.61 -19.42
N GLY A 181 -5.20 20.06 -18.18
CA GLY A 181 -6.24 20.98 -17.73
C GLY A 181 -7.64 20.35 -17.72
N ILE A 182 -7.72 19.01 -17.66
CA ILE A 182 -9.00 18.30 -17.63
C ILE A 182 -9.59 18.28 -16.21
N LYS A 183 -8.71 18.08 -15.24
CA LYS A 183 -9.10 18.05 -13.82
C LYS A 183 -7.94 18.55 -12.98
N ASP A 184 -8.22 19.39 -12.02
CA ASP A 184 -7.20 19.81 -11.04
C ASP A 184 -6.98 18.67 -10.05
N THR A 185 -5.85 18.04 -10.15
CA THR A 185 -5.39 16.96 -9.27
C THR A 185 -4.09 17.33 -8.56
N SER A 186 -3.77 18.63 -8.55
CA SER A 186 -2.49 19.12 -8.00
C SER A 186 -2.31 18.75 -6.52
N ASP A 187 -3.41 18.67 -5.77
CA ASP A 187 -3.38 18.36 -4.34
C ASP A 187 -3.76 16.91 -4.01
N GLN A 188 -4.00 16.06 -5.02
CA GLN A 188 -4.37 14.67 -4.78
C GLN A 188 -3.12 13.79 -4.61
N HIS A 189 -3.08 13.00 -3.55
CA HIS A 189 -2.00 12.06 -3.30
C HIS A 189 -2.49 10.62 -3.46
N VAL A 190 -1.63 9.75 -3.95
CA VAL A 190 -1.92 8.31 -4.10
C VAL A 190 -1.07 7.56 -3.08
N TRP A 191 -1.74 6.82 -2.21
CA TRP A 191 -1.12 5.95 -1.21
C TRP A 191 -1.34 4.49 -1.61
N ALA A 192 -0.31 3.67 -1.52
CA ALA A 192 -0.48 2.23 -1.79
C ALA A 192 0.15 1.41 -0.67
N PHE A 193 -0.65 0.53 -0.08
CA PHE A 193 -0.23 -0.37 0.98
C PHE A 193 0.00 -1.76 0.40
N LEU A 194 1.18 -2.31 0.62
CA LEU A 194 1.54 -3.62 0.07
C LEU A 194 2.44 -4.38 1.03
N GLY A 195 2.59 -5.68 0.80
CA GLY A 195 3.46 -6.53 1.63
C GLY A 195 4.84 -6.71 1.03
N ASP A 196 5.81 -7.03 1.88
CA ASP A 196 7.18 -7.33 1.45
C ASP A 196 7.23 -8.55 0.53
N GLY A 197 6.45 -9.59 0.83
CA GLY A 197 6.34 -10.77 -0.03
C GLY A 197 5.69 -10.44 -1.39
N GLU A 198 4.75 -9.48 -1.40
CA GLU A 198 4.13 -9.00 -2.63
C GLU A 198 5.16 -8.36 -3.57
N MET A 199 6.27 -7.86 -3.04
CA MET A 199 7.34 -7.29 -3.85
C MET A 199 8.12 -8.33 -4.66
N ASP A 200 7.88 -9.63 -4.46
CA ASP A 200 8.45 -10.67 -5.32
C ASP A 200 7.64 -10.87 -6.61
N GLU A 201 6.42 -10.32 -6.67
CA GLU A 201 5.60 -10.40 -7.89
C GLU A 201 6.19 -9.48 -8.99
N PRO A 202 6.31 -9.99 -10.22
CA PRO A 202 6.81 -9.15 -11.33
C PRO A 202 6.00 -7.86 -11.51
N GLU A 203 4.70 -7.92 -11.29
CA GLU A 203 3.79 -6.76 -11.40
C GLU A 203 4.16 -5.65 -10.41
N SER A 204 4.58 -6.03 -9.19
CA SER A 204 5.01 -5.06 -8.17
C SER A 204 6.28 -4.33 -8.60
N ARG A 205 7.17 -5.01 -9.30
CA ARG A 205 8.50 -4.48 -9.67
C ARG A 205 8.53 -3.77 -11.02
N GLY A 206 7.59 -4.12 -11.90
CA GLY A 206 7.69 -3.76 -13.32
C GLY A 206 7.68 -2.28 -13.65
N LEU A 207 7.05 -1.44 -12.83
CA LEU A 207 6.86 -0.03 -13.12
C LEU A 207 7.59 0.92 -12.16
N ILE A 208 8.39 0.39 -11.25
CA ILE A 208 9.02 1.19 -10.18
C ILE A 208 9.89 2.31 -10.80
N GLN A 209 10.71 1.97 -11.81
CA GLN A 209 11.55 2.95 -12.46
C GLN A 209 10.73 4.03 -13.19
N MET A 210 9.62 3.63 -13.83
CA MET A 210 8.76 4.56 -14.56
C MET A 210 8.18 5.63 -13.64
N ALA A 211 7.84 5.27 -12.41
CA ALA A 211 7.31 6.22 -11.44
C ALA A 211 8.34 7.32 -11.13
N ALA A 212 9.61 6.95 -10.96
CA ALA A 212 10.68 7.91 -10.71
C ALA A 212 10.97 8.76 -11.95
N LEU A 213 11.02 8.14 -13.14
CA LEU A 213 11.25 8.87 -14.40
C LEU A 213 10.16 9.90 -14.71
N ASN A 214 8.94 9.68 -14.19
CA ASN A 214 7.84 10.63 -14.35
C ASN A 214 7.71 11.60 -13.15
N ASN A 215 8.67 11.59 -12.21
CA ASN A 215 8.69 12.46 -11.03
C ASN A 215 7.37 12.43 -10.26
N LEU A 216 6.84 11.20 -10.02
CA LEU A 216 5.53 11.07 -9.36
C LEU A 216 5.64 11.32 -7.85
N ASP A 217 5.88 12.57 -7.44
CA ASP A 217 5.92 12.95 -6.04
C ASP A 217 4.53 12.95 -5.37
N ASN A 218 3.49 12.69 -6.16
CA ASN A 218 2.14 12.46 -5.67
C ASN A 218 1.86 10.99 -5.35
N LEU A 219 2.92 10.18 -5.15
CA LEU A 219 2.81 8.73 -4.91
C LEU A 219 3.67 8.32 -3.71
N THR A 220 3.06 7.62 -2.76
CA THR A 220 3.77 7.00 -1.64
C THR A 220 3.37 5.53 -1.52
N PHE A 221 4.36 4.64 -1.53
CA PHE A 221 4.18 3.24 -1.16
C PHE A 221 4.48 3.07 0.33
N VAL A 222 3.65 2.32 1.03
CA VAL A 222 3.89 1.89 2.42
C VAL A 222 3.99 0.37 2.41
N ILE A 223 5.20 -0.14 2.53
CA ILE A 223 5.44 -1.59 2.49
C ILE A 223 5.46 -2.12 3.92
N ASN A 224 4.48 -2.95 4.20
CA ASN A 224 4.32 -3.65 5.47
C ASN A 224 5.29 -4.83 5.47
N CYS A 225 6.51 -4.58 5.96
CA CYS A 225 7.60 -5.58 5.98
C CYS A 225 7.48 -6.42 7.25
N ASN A 226 6.60 -7.41 7.22
CA ASN A 226 6.44 -8.32 8.35
C ASN A 226 7.37 -9.55 8.26
N LEU A 227 8.22 -9.59 7.24
CA LEU A 227 9.27 -10.59 7.00
C LEU A 227 8.75 -11.99 6.66
N GLN A 228 7.43 -12.16 6.48
CA GLN A 228 6.83 -13.49 6.31
C GLN A 228 5.92 -13.60 5.09
N ARG A 229 6.05 -14.72 4.40
CA ARG A 229 5.11 -15.18 3.36
C ARG A 229 3.98 -15.98 4.00
N LEU A 230 3.36 -16.87 3.22
CA LEU A 230 2.31 -17.77 3.71
C LEU A 230 2.85 -18.76 4.75
N ASP A 231 3.94 -19.43 4.42
CA ASP A 231 4.42 -20.56 5.19
C ASP A 231 5.85 -20.41 5.72
N GLY A 232 6.45 -19.23 5.59
CA GLY A 232 7.83 -19.05 6.01
C GLY A 232 8.32 -17.62 5.81
N PRO A 233 9.61 -17.37 6.00
CA PRO A 233 10.17 -16.03 5.83
C PRO A 233 10.25 -15.60 4.36
N VAL A 234 10.18 -14.31 4.11
CA VAL A 234 10.43 -13.75 2.77
C VAL A 234 11.92 -13.94 2.43
N ARG A 235 12.81 -13.58 3.38
CA ARG A 235 14.27 -13.73 3.23
C ARG A 235 14.86 -14.24 4.55
N GLY A 236 14.86 -15.52 4.80
CA GLY A 236 15.33 -16.05 6.08
C GLY A 236 16.79 -15.70 6.39
N ASN A 237 17.67 -15.86 5.41
CA ASN A 237 19.13 -15.71 5.59
C ASN A 237 19.65 -14.31 5.31
N THR A 238 18.82 -13.42 4.77
CA THR A 238 19.22 -12.05 4.41
C THR A 238 18.22 -11.05 5.00
N LYS A 239 18.14 -9.83 4.44
CA LYS A 239 17.29 -8.78 4.98
C LYS A 239 16.47 -8.15 3.85
N ILE A 240 15.18 -8.45 3.82
CA ILE A 240 14.29 -7.97 2.77
C ILE A 240 14.23 -6.43 2.73
N ILE A 241 14.23 -5.76 3.89
CA ILE A 241 14.16 -4.29 3.95
C ILE A 241 15.38 -3.67 3.27
N GLN A 242 16.58 -4.26 3.49
CA GLN A 242 17.80 -3.75 2.85
C GLN A 242 17.81 -4.02 1.34
N GLU A 243 17.29 -5.18 0.92
CA GLU A 243 17.12 -5.49 -0.50
C GLU A 243 16.18 -4.48 -1.15
N LEU A 244 15.02 -4.23 -0.53
CA LEU A 244 14.04 -3.29 -1.08
C LEU A 244 14.58 -1.86 -1.07
N GLU A 245 15.31 -1.44 -0.02
CA GLU A 245 15.95 -0.13 -0.01
C GLU A 245 16.85 0.05 -1.23
N SER A 246 17.72 -0.94 -1.47
CA SER A 246 18.64 -0.89 -2.61
C SER A 246 17.90 -0.84 -3.94
N PHE A 247 16.85 -1.63 -4.06
CA PHE A 247 16.02 -1.70 -5.26
C PHE A 247 15.35 -0.35 -5.56
N PHE A 248 14.69 0.23 -4.56
CA PHE A 248 13.96 1.49 -4.75
C PHE A 248 14.92 2.68 -4.96
N ARG A 249 16.04 2.73 -4.22
CA ARG A 249 17.05 3.78 -4.44
C ARG A 249 17.65 3.69 -5.83
N GLY A 250 17.97 2.46 -6.28
CA GLY A 250 18.48 2.23 -7.63
C GLY A 250 17.51 2.67 -8.72
N ALA A 251 16.22 2.62 -8.42
CA ALA A 251 15.16 3.07 -9.35
C ALA A 251 14.84 4.57 -9.24
N GLY A 252 15.49 5.31 -8.31
CA GLY A 252 15.31 6.76 -8.19
C GLY A 252 14.27 7.21 -7.17
N TRP A 253 13.77 6.32 -6.31
CA TRP A 253 12.79 6.67 -5.28
C TRP A 253 13.46 7.22 -4.01
N SER A 254 12.73 8.06 -3.30
CA SER A 254 13.04 8.40 -1.90
C SER A 254 12.66 7.20 -1.02
N VAL A 255 13.56 6.78 -0.14
CA VAL A 255 13.31 5.63 0.74
C VAL A 255 13.38 6.07 2.20
N ILE A 256 12.33 5.74 2.95
CA ILE A 256 12.24 6.01 4.40
C ILE A 256 12.02 4.68 5.11
N LYS A 257 12.91 4.35 6.03
CA LYS A 257 12.79 3.13 6.84
C LYS A 257 12.22 3.48 8.22
N VAL A 258 11.25 2.68 8.69
CA VAL A 258 10.70 2.73 10.05
C VAL A 258 10.84 1.32 10.61
N VAL A 259 11.95 1.04 11.23
CA VAL A 259 12.31 -0.33 11.64
C VAL A 259 12.24 -0.58 13.14
N TRP A 260 12.33 0.47 13.95
CA TRP A 260 12.32 0.34 15.42
C TRP A 260 11.48 1.44 16.06
N GLY A 261 10.90 1.14 17.22
CA GLY A 261 10.17 2.10 18.04
C GLY A 261 11.10 2.93 18.92
N ARG A 262 10.55 3.94 19.56
CA ARG A 262 11.28 4.88 20.42
C ARG A 262 11.97 4.22 21.62
N GLU A 263 11.53 3.03 22.02
CA GLU A 263 12.11 2.29 23.12
C GLU A 263 13.57 1.91 22.85
N TRP A 264 13.97 1.85 21.59
CA TRP A 264 15.34 1.58 21.17
C TRP A 264 16.22 2.82 21.18
N ASP A 265 15.65 4.04 21.18
CA ASP A 265 16.43 5.28 21.03
C ASP A 265 17.51 5.41 22.10
N GLN A 266 17.18 5.07 23.36
CA GLN A 266 18.14 5.14 24.47
C GLN A 266 19.34 4.20 24.28
N LEU A 267 19.13 3.04 23.65
CA LEU A 267 20.22 2.10 23.37
C LEU A 267 21.12 2.61 22.25
N PHE A 268 20.53 3.20 21.20
CA PHE A 268 21.29 3.81 20.13
C PHE A 268 22.10 5.03 20.62
N GLU A 269 21.52 5.81 21.54
CA GLU A 269 22.21 6.95 22.15
C GLU A 269 23.40 6.50 23.01
N ALA A 270 23.25 5.36 23.71
CA ALA A 270 24.31 4.79 24.54
C ALA A 270 25.41 4.12 23.72
N ASP A 271 25.11 3.70 22.49
CA ASP A 271 26.03 2.94 21.64
C ASP A 271 27.04 3.87 20.93
N LYS A 272 28.03 4.34 21.68
CA LYS A 272 29.04 5.29 21.13
C LYS A 272 29.99 4.65 20.12
N GLU A 273 30.09 3.33 20.10
CA GLU A 273 31.00 2.60 19.21
C GLU A 273 30.29 2.06 17.93
N GLY A 274 28.99 2.19 17.85
CA GLY A 274 28.22 1.70 16.71
C GLY A 274 28.04 0.18 16.69
N ALA A 275 28.29 -0.48 17.81
CA ALA A 275 28.20 -1.94 17.90
C ALA A 275 26.77 -2.45 17.72
N LEU A 276 25.78 -1.70 18.24
CA LEU A 276 24.38 -2.06 18.09
C LEU A 276 23.94 -1.91 16.62
N VAL A 277 24.40 -0.84 15.96
CA VAL A 277 24.12 -0.65 14.52
C VAL A 277 24.73 -1.80 13.70
N ASP A 278 25.98 -2.18 14.01
CA ASP A 278 26.63 -3.32 13.35
C ASP A 278 25.82 -4.61 13.57
N LEU A 279 25.32 -4.82 14.78
CA LEU A 279 24.52 -5.99 15.13
C LEU A 279 23.19 -6.00 14.35
N MET A 280 22.51 -4.83 14.29
CA MET A 280 21.30 -4.68 13.48
C MET A 280 21.56 -4.99 11.99
N ASN A 281 22.68 -4.49 11.46
CA ASN A 281 23.05 -4.69 10.06
C ASN A 281 23.30 -6.17 9.74
N THR A 282 23.87 -6.92 10.67
CA THR A 282 24.33 -8.30 10.43
C THR A 282 23.32 -9.38 10.87
N THR A 283 22.27 -9.01 11.61
CA THR A 283 21.25 -9.97 12.05
C THR A 283 20.28 -10.26 10.90
N ALA A 284 20.13 -11.52 10.55
CA ALA A 284 19.24 -11.96 9.47
C ALA A 284 17.75 -11.85 9.87
N ASP A 285 16.87 -11.74 8.88
CA ASP A 285 15.42 -11.68 9.11
C ASP A 285 14.91 -12.90 9.88
N GLY A 286 15.44 -14.09 9.59
CA GLY A 286 15.08 -15.31 10.31
C GLY A 286 15.42 -15.25 11.80
N ASP A 287 16.56 -14.64 12.15
CA ASP A 287 16.94 -14.45 13.55
C ASP A 287 15.99 -13.46 14.25
N PHE A 288 15.62 -12.36 13.58
CA PHE A 288 14.63 -11.42 14.14
C PHE A 288 13.29 -12.10 14.42
N GLN A 289 12.84 -12.97 13.51
CA GLN A 289 11.61 -13.74 13.72
C GLN A 289 11.73 -14.69 14.91
N THR A 290 12.84 -15.42 14.99
CA THR A 290 13.06 -16.37 16.08
C THR A 290 13.11 -15.66 17.43
N MET A 291 13.76 -14.48 17.50
CA MET A 291 13.78 -13.69 18.72
C MET A 291 12.36 -13.29 19.15
N LYS A 292 11.48 -12.93 18.21
CA LYS A 292 10.10 -12.55 18.53
C LYS A 292 9.28 -13.76 19.02
N ALA A 293 9.65 -14.95 18.62
CA ALA A 293 8.96 -16.20 19.00
C ALA A 293 9.45 -16.78 20.34
N ASN A 294 10.45 -16.15 20.97
CA ASN A 294 11.06 -16.61 22.22
C ASN A 294 10.78 -15.63 23.39
N ASP A 295 11.80 -15.26 24.16
CA ASP A 295 11.67 -14.40 25.33
C ASP A 295 12.88 -13.48 25.50
N GLY A 296 12.90 -12.70 26.60
CA GLY A 296 13.98 -11.75 26.89
C GLY A 296 15.32 -12.41 27.17
N ALA A 297 15.32 -13.57 27.80
CA ALA A 297 16.57 -14.33 28.06
C ALA A 297 17.18 -14.77 26.74
N TYR A 298 16.36 -15.27 25.82
CA TYR A 298 16.81 -15.64 24.46
C TYR A 298 17.40 -14.43 23.74
N VAL A 299 16.74 -13.26 23.81
CA VAL A 299 17.21 -12.04 23.14
C VAL A 299 18.53 -11.58 23.75
N ARG A 300 18.67 -11.67 25.10
CA ARG A 300 19.92 -11.33 25.79
C ARG A 300 21.07 -12.18 25.23
N GLU A 301 20.88 -13.49 25.21
CA GLU A 301 21.93 -14.43 24.81
C GLU A 301 22.21 -14.38 23.31
N HIS A 302 21.18 -14.46 22.47
CA HIS A 302 21.32 -14.73 21.04
C HIS A 302 21.34 -13.48 20.18
N PHE A 303 21.06 -12.29 20.76
CA PHE A 303 21.18 -11.00 20.07
C PHE A 303 22.25 -10.17 20.73
N PHE A 304 21.97 -9.58 21.90
CA PHE A 304 22.94 -8.70 22.58
C PHE A 304 24.25 -9.43 22.92
N GLY A 305 24.18 -10.70 23.26
CA GLY A 305 25.35 -11.50 23.63
C GLY A 305 26.30 -11.85 22.49
N LYS A 306 25.93 -11.56 21.23
CA LYS A 306 26.79 -11.81 20.07
C LYS A 306 28.05 -10.93 20.06
N ASP A 307 28.01 -9.80 20.75
CA ASP A 307 29.14 -8.84 20.84
C ASP A 307 29.22 -8.33 22.28
N PRO A 308 30.39 -8.40 22.93
CA PRO A 308 30.51 -7.90 24.31
C PRO A 308 30.09 -6.45 24.49
N ARG A 309 30.26 -5.61 23.47
CA ARG A 309 29.86 -4.20 23.51
C ARG A 309 28.35 -4.05 23.58
N THR A 310 27.62 -4.84 22.81
CA THR A 310 26.13 -4.82 22.87
C THR A 310 25.60 -5.48 24.13
N ALA A 311 26.28 -6.55 24.62
CA ALA A 311 25.94 -7.17 25.89
C ALA A 311 26.01 -6.14 27.04
N LYS A 312 27.02 -5.28 27.02
CA LYS A 312 27.23 -4.22 28.02
C LYS A 312 26.07 -3.20 28.02
N LEU A 313 25.47 -2.92 26.87
CA LEU A 313 24.37 -1.95 26.77
C LEU A 313 23.16 -2.38 27.61
N VAL A 314 22.99 -3.68 27.84
CA VAL A 314 21.86 -4.24 28.57
C VAL A 314 22.29 -5.01 29.83
N GLU A 315 23.53 -4.80 30.31
CA GLU A 315 24.06 -5.56 31.45
C GLU A 315 23.22 -5.38 32.73
N ASN A 316 22.64 -4.21 32.91
CA ASN A 316 21.82 -3.86 34.08
C ASN A 316 20.32 -4.01 33.84
N TRP A 317 19.91 -4.52 32.68
CA TRP A 317 18.50 -4.71 32.33
C TRP A 317 18.06 -6.12 32.71
N THR A 318 16.85 -6.27 33.19
CA THR A 318 16.23 -7.59 33.37
C THR A 318 15.79 -8.16 32.01
N ASP A 319 15.59 -9.45 31.95
CA ASP A 319 15.06 -10.09 30.72
C ASP A 319 13.68 -9.54 30.37
N ALA A 320 12.87 -9.21 31.37
CA ALA A 320 11.57 -8.58 31.16
C ALA A 320 11.67 -7.20 30.50
N GLU A 321 12.67 -6.42 30.85
CA GLU A 321 12.95 -5.12 30.22
C GLU A 321 13.43 -5.29 28.79
N ILE A 322 14.31 -6.24 28.54
CA ILE A 322 14.76 -6.58 27.18
C ILE A 322 13.56 -7.03 26.32
N TRP A 323 12.65 -7.81 26.93
CA TRP A 323 11.46 -8.28 26.21
C TRP A 323 10.50 -7.14 25.84
N LYS A 324 10.49 -6.06 26.62
CA LYS A 324 9.64 -4.88 26.34
C LYS A 324 10.11 -4.09 25.12
N LEU A 325 11.38 -4.26 24.68
CA LEU A 325 11.84 -3.63 23.43
C LEU A 325 11.02 -4.19 22.28
N PRO A 326 10.20 -3.37 21.61
CA PRO A 326 9.34 -3.90 20.54
C PRO A 326 10.15 -4.26 19.31
N ARG A 327 9.84 -5.37 18.72
CA ARG A 327 10.36 -5.70 17.39
C ARG A 327 9.49 -4.96 16.38
N GLY A 328 10.13 -4.19 15.50
CA GLY A 328 9.44 -3.46 14.46
C GLY A 328 9.11 -2.02 14.83
N GLY A 329 8.67 -1.29 13.82
CA GLY A 329 8.38 0.13 13.88
C GLY A 329 6.90 0.45 14.09
N HIS A 330 6.27 -0.15 15.10
CA HIS A 330 4.85 0.09 15.42
C HIS A 330 4.62 1.37 16.21
N ASP A 331 5.50 2.35 16.08
CA ASP A 331 5.52 3.59 16.85
C ASP A 331 4.83 4.72 16.08
N TYR A 332 3.77 5.28 16.65
CA TYR A 332 2.97 6.34 16.03
C TYR A 332 3.81 7.57 15.65
N ARG A 333 4.75 7.99 16.51
CA ARG A 333 5.56 9.19 16.25
C ARG A 333 6.50 8.96 15.07
N LYS A 334 7.12 7.80 15.03
CA LYS A 334 8.04 7.43 13.94
C LYS A 334 7.30 7.29 12.61
N ILE A 335 6.10 6.70 12.63
CA ILE A 335 5.23 6.57 11.44
C ILE A 335 4.77 7.96 10.97
N TYR A 336 4.34 8.81 11.91
CA TYR A 336 3.91 10.17 11.60
C TYR A 336 5.05 10.96 10.92
N ALA A 337 6.26 10.88 11.47
CA ALA A 337 7.43 11.52 10.89
C ALA A 337 7.70 11.03 9.46
N ALA A 338 7.58 9.72 9.25
CA ALA A 338 7.80 9.12 7.92
C ALA A 338 6.76 9.59 6.90
N TYR A 339 5.48 9.63 7.28
CA TYR A 339 4.41 10.07 6.38
C TYR A 339 4.54 11.56 6.05
N LYS A 340 4.86 12.38 7.06
CA LYS A 340 5.08 13.81 6.85
C LYS A 340 6.24 14.03 5.88
N ARG A 341 7.37 13.36 6.09
CA ARG A 341 8.53 13.46 5.21
C ARG A 341 8.20 12.99 3.79
N ALA A 342 7.36 11.96 3.64
CA ALA A 342 6.94 11.48 2.32
C ALA A 342 6.19 12.55 1.54
N LEU A 343 5.27 13.27 2.19
CA LEU A 343 4.50 14.36 1.55
C LEU A 343 5.36 15.59 1.24
N GLU A 344 6.44 15.80 1.99
CA GLU A 344 7.38 16.90 1.75
C GLU A 344 8.36 16.60 0.60
N THR A 345 8.51 15.34 0.24
CA THR A 345 9.42 14.92 -0.84
C THR A 345 8.89 15.42 -2.19
N LYS A 346 9.77 16.06 -2.98
CA LYS A 346 9.42 16.58 -4.31
C LYS A 346 10.24 15.89 -5.39
N ASP A 347 9.68 15.90 -6.59
CA ASP A 347 10.33 15.43 -7.82
C ASP A 347 10.64 13.93 -7.86
N ARG A 348 10.07 13.13 -6.94
CA ARG A 348 10.23 11.67 -6.96
C ARG A 348 9.20 10.98 -6.05
N PRO A 349 8.80 9.77 -6.37
CA PRO A 349 7.94 9.01 -5.46
C PRO A 349 8.69 8.57 -4.21
N THR A 350 7.93 8.28 -3.15
CA THR A 350 8.50 7.83 -1.87
C THR A 350 8.03 6.41 -1.53
N VAL A 351 8.94 5.60 -0.99
CA VAL A 351 8.58 4.33 -0.37
C VAL A 351 8.95 4.36 1.11
N ILE A 352 8.01 3.93 1.94
CA ILE A 352 8.21 3.74 3.38
C ILE A 352 8.31 2.23 3.61
N LEU A 353 9.46 1.79 4.11
CA LEU A 353 9.71 0.39 4.45
C LEU A 353 9.49 0.24 5.95
N ALA A 354 8.34 -0.29 6.34
CA ALA A 354 7.95 -0.38 7.75
C ALA A 354 8.11 -1.81 8.26
N HIS A 355 9.08 -2.04 9.13
CA HIS A 355 9.23 -3.34 9.79
C HIS A 355 8.08 -3.54 10.77
N THR A 356 7.30 -4.58 10.59
CA THR A 356 6.18 -4.93 11.46
C THR A 356 6.30 -6.38 11.91
N ILE A 357 5.40 -6.79 12.79
CA ILE A 357 5.29 -8.19 13.23
C ILE A 357 3.94 -8.72 12.75
N LYS A 358 3.97 -9.81 12.00
CA LYS A 358 2.75 -10.48 11.54
C LYS A 358 1.94 -10.94 12.75
N GLY A 359 0.67 -10.55 12.83
CA GLY A 359 -0.18 -10.90 13.97
C GLY A 359 0.09 -10.07 15.24
N TYR A 360 0.79 -8.94 15.14
CA TYR A 360 1.11 -8.08 16.27
C TYR A 360 -0.15 -7.70 17.07
N GLY A 361 -0.10 -7.92 18.39
CA GLY A 361 -1.21 -7.62 19.28
C GLY A 361 -2.22 -8.75 19.44
N LEU A 362 -2.10 -9.85 18.67
CA LEU A 362 -3.04 -10.98 18.78
C LEU A 362 -2.66 -11.98 19.87
N GLY A 363 -1.45 -11.86 20.42
CA GLY A 363 -0.98 -12.77 21.48
C GLY A 363 0.17 -13.66 21.05
N SER A 364 0.88 -14.24 22.02
CA SER A 364 2.11 -14.99 21.80
C SER A 364 1.95 -16.22 20.89
N ASN A 365 0.74 -16.79 20.86
CA ASN A 365 0.46 -17.92 19.97
C ASN A 365 0.42 -17.51 18.48
N PHE A 366 0.24 -16.21 18.22
CA PHE A 366 0.08 -15.67 16.87
C PHE A 366 1.25 -14.82 16.40
N GLU A 367 1.82 -14.01 17.30
CA GLU A 367 2.81 -13.00 16.91
C GLU A 367 4.08 -13.62 16.33
N GLY A 368 4.38 -13.32 15.07
CA GLY A 368 5.64 -13.70 14.41
C GLY A 368 5.79 -15.17 14.05
N ARG A 369 4.78 -16.00 14.27
CA ARG A 369 4.83 -17.42 13.94
C ARG A 369 4.60 -17.66 12.46
N ASN A 370 5.28 -18.65 11.87
CA ASN A 370 5.09 -18.97 10.45
C ASN A 370 3.64 -19.40 10.16
N ALA A 371 3.01 -20.11 11.08
CA ALA A 371 1.62 -20.55 10.93
C ALA A 371 0.59 -19.41 11.00
N THR A 372 0.99 -18.21 11.41
CA THR A 372 0.08 -17.09 11.70
C THR A 372 -0.81 -16.70 10.51
N HIS A 373 -0.31 -16.84 9.30
CA HIS A 373 -1.08 -16.52 8.10
C HIS A 373 -2.34 -17.37 7.99
N GLN A 374 -2.26 -18.65 8.37
CA GLN A 374 -3.35 -19.60 8.28
C GLN A 374 -4.29 -19.56 9.49
N MET A 375 -3.88 -18.89 10.57
CA MET A 375 -4.66 -18.83 11.80
C MET A 375 -5.81 -17.83 11.66
N LYS A 376 -7.03 -18.34 11.71
CA LYS A 376 -8.26 -17.56 11.53
C LYS A 376 -9.35 -17.93 12.53
N LYS A 377 -9.08 -18.95 13.35
CA LYS A 377 -9.99 -19.40 14.41
C LYS A 377 -9.24 -19.35 15.74
N LEU A 378 -9.86 -18.75 16.74
CA LEU A 378 -9.31 -18.56 18.08
C LEU A 378 -9.98 -19.57 19.03
N THR A 379 -9.20 -20.15 19.92
CA THR A 379 -9.79 -20.94 21.02
C THR A 379 -10.44 -19.97 22.02
N LEU A 380 -11.28 -20.49 22.90
CA LEU A 380 -11.87 -19.67 23.97
C LEU A 380 -10.78 -19.01 24.82
N GLU A 381 -9.71 -19.75 25.12
CA GLU A 381 -8.58 -19.22 25.87
C GLU A 381 -7.87 -18.09 25.11
N ASP A 382 -7.67 -18.26 23.78
CA ASP A 382 -7.09 -17.20 22.95
C ASP A 382 -7.98 -15.95 22.92
N LEU A 383 -9.30 -16.14 22.86
CA LEU A 383 -10.27 -15.03 22.88
C LEU A 383 -10.18 -14.26 24.19
N LYS A 384 -10.11 -14.97 25.35
CA LYS A 384 -9.96 -14.33 26.66
C LYS A 384 -8.66 -13.54 26.75
N LYS A 385 -7.54 -14.15 26.33
CA LYS A 385 -6.23 -13.48 26.32
C LYS A 385 -6.23 -12.26 25.40
N LEU A 386 -6.84 -12.37 24.23
CA LEU A 386 -6.94 -11.26 23.27
C LEU A 386 -7.79 -10.13 23.85
N ARG A 387 -8.97 -10.47 24.41
CA ARG A 387 -9.85 -9.52 25.06
C ARG A 387 -9.10 -8.71 26.14
N ASP A 388 -8.40 -9.41 27.02
CA ASP A 388 -7.64 -8.79 28.12
C ASP A 388 -6.51 -7.90 27.56
N LYS A 389 -5.76 -8.41 26.58
CA LYS A 389 -4.66 -7.66 25.98
C LYS A 389 -5.15 -6.38 25.28
N GLN A 390 -6.34 -6.44 24.66
CA GLN A 390 -6.92 -5.28 23.97
C GLN A 390 -7.74 -4.39 24.91
N GLY A 391 -7.95 -4.82 26.17
CA GLY A 391 -8.73 -4.05 27.14
C GLY A 391 -10.20 -3.91 26.75
N ILE A 392 -10.80 -4.99 26.26
CA ILE A 392 -12.20 -4.98 25.82
C ILE A 392 -13.09 -5.33 27.02
N PRO A 393 -14.11 -4.50 27.36
CA PRO A 393 -14.96 -4.75 28.53
C PRO A 393 -16.08 -5.78 28.23
N ILE A 394 -15.66 -7.00 27.93
CA ILE A 394 -16.54 -8.16 27.69
C ILE A 394 -16.18 -9.20 28.75
N THR A 395 -17.19 -9.78 29.41
CA THR A 395 -16.97 -10.73 30.52
C THR A 395 -16.64 -12.13 30.00
N ASP A 396 -16.12 -12.97 30.89
CA ASP A 396 -15.88 -14.39 30.58
C ASP A 396 -17.18 -15.09 30.20
N GLU A 397 -18.28 -14.80 30.94
CA GLU A 397 -19.59 -15.40 30.70
C GLU A 397 -20.09 -15.07 29.28
N GLU A 398 -19.87 -13.85 28.80
CA GLU A 398 -20.27 -13.45 27.47
C GLU A 398 -19.49 -14.22 26.40
N LEU A 399 -18.19 -14.47 26.60
CA LEU A 399 -17.36 -15.25 25.68
C LEU A 399 -17.71 -16.75 25.72
N GLU A 400 -18.04 -17.26 26.89
CA GLU A 400 -18.38 -18.67 27.10
C GLU A 400 -19.76 -19.04 26.55
N LYS A 401 -20.66 -18.07 26.41
CA LYS A 401 -22.03 -18.29 25.94
C LYS A 401 -22.04 -18.97 24.56
N ASP A 402 -21.20 -18.49 23.65
CA ASP A 402 -20.99 -19.12 22.35
C ASP A 402 -19.59 -18.77 21.84
N PRO A 403 -18.63 -19.69 21.99
CA PRO A 403 -17.25 -19.43 21.55
C PRO A 403 -17.09 -19.16 20.04
N TYR A 404 -18.09 -19.47 19.21
CA TYR A 404 -18.05 -19.14 17.78
C TYR A 404 -18.59 -17.74 17.48
N LEU A 405 -19.29 -17.12 18.46
CA LEU A 405 -19.93 -15.81 18.27
C LEU A 405 -19.53 -14.84 19.38
N PRO A 406 -18.22 -14.65 19.66
CA PRO A 406 -17.81 -13.62 20.63
C PRO A 406 -18.36 -12.26 20.20
N PRO A 407 -18.82 -11.42 21.17
CA PRO A 407 -19.42 -10.13 20.81
C PRO A 407 -18.43 -9.19 20.12
N TYR A 408 -18.94 -8.38 19.18
CA TYR A 408 -18.24 -7.19 18.72
C TYR A 408 -18.25 -6.15 19.85
N TYR A 409 -17.40 -5.15 19.74
CA TYR A 409 -17.36 -4.08 20.75
C TYR A 409 -17.41 -2.70 20.07
N HIS A 410 -18.35 -1.89 20.55
CA HIS A 410 -18.48 -0.48 20.19
C HIS A 410 -18.83 0.30 21.46
N PRO A 411 -18.03 1.32 21.84
CA PRO A 411 -18.26 2.03 23.12
C PRO A 411 -19.46 2.97 23.09
N GLY A 412 -20.10 3.13 21.96
CA GLY A 412 -21.17 4.12 21.76
C GLY A 412 -20.65 5.34 21.00
N GLN A 413 -21.53 5.94 20.20
CA GLN A 413 -21.15 7.10 19.37
C GLN A 413 -20.75 8.32 20.20
N ASP A 414 -21.21 8.42 21.43
CA ASP A 414 -20.93 9.55 22.31
C ASP A 414 -19.63 9.39 23.12
N SER A 415 -18.92 8.25 22.97
CA SER A 415 -17.66 8.06 23.70
C SER A 415 -16.59 9.05 23.20
N PRO A 416 -15.69 9.50 24.11
CA PRO A 416 -14.63 10.43 23.72
C PRO A 416 -13.76 9.91 22.55
N GLU A 417 -13.53 8.60 22.51
CA GLU A 417 -12.71 7.99 21.48
C GLU A 417 -13.38 8.06 20.10
N ILE A 418 -14.69 7.78 20.05
CA ILE A 418 -15.43 7.84 18.79
C ILE A 418 -15.59 9.30 18.35
N GLN A 419 -15.86 10.21 19.28
CA GLN A 419 -15.90 11.66 18.97
C GLN A 419 -14.56 12.14 18.41
N TYR A 420 -13.45 11.70 19.00
CA TYR A 420 -12.11 12.04 18.50
C TYR A 420 -11.89 11.49 17.08
N LEU A 421 -12.19 10.20 16.87
CA LEU A 421 -12.06 9.56 15.56
C LEU A 421 -12.88 10.30 14.49
N GLN A 422 -14.13 10.67 14.82
CA GLN A 422 -15.02 11.39 13.91
C GLN A 422 -14.46 12.80 13.59
N ALA A 423 -13.95 13.49 14.62
CA ALA A 423 -13.34 14.81 14.45
C ALA A 423 -12.15 14.76 13.49
N ARG A 424 -11.27 13.77 13.65
CA ARG A 424 -10.11 13.58 12.76
C ARG A 424 -10.57 13.39 11.31
N ARG A 425 -11.58 12.53 11.09
CA ARG A 425 -12.07 12.28 9.73
C ARG A 425 -12.75 13.53 9.13
N LYS A 426 -13.52 14.25 9.95
CA LYS A 426 -14.18 15.49 9.52
C LYS A 426 -13.13 16.54 9.09
N GLU A 427 -12.08 16.70 9.90
CA GLU A 427 -10.99 17.66 9.62
C GLU A 427 -10.30 17.31 8.28
N LEU A 428 -10.15 16.02 7.98
CA LEU A 428 -9.52 15.57 6.73
C LEU A 428 -10.49 15.45 5.55
N GLY A 429 -11.75 15.87 5.70
CA GLY A 429 -12.69 15.91 4.58
C GLY A 429 -13.48 14.63 4.36
N GLY A 430 -13.71 13.86 5.42
CA GLY A 430 -14.63 12.72 5.37
C GLY A 430 -13.96 11.35 5.43
N TYR A 431 -14.79 10.33 5.33
CA TYR A 431 -14.36 8.94 5.51
C TYR A 431 -13.57 8.40 4.32
N LEU A 432 -12.77 7.38 4.58
CA LEU A 432 -12.14 6.52 3.58
C LEU A 432 -12.14 5.08 4.12
N PRO A 433 -12.31 4.06 3.26
CA PRO A 433 -12.61 4.17 1.84
C PRO A 433 -14.00 4.79 1.58
N GLU A 434 -14.08 5.58 0.56
CA GLU A 434 -15.37 6.09 0.06
C GLU A 434 -15.25 6.28 -1.45
N ARG A 435 -16.24 5.78 -2.20
CA ARG A 435 -16.27 5.91 -3.64
C ARG A 435 -17.51 6.70 -4.07
N ARG A 436 -17.26 7.81 -4.75
CA ARG A 436 -18.32 8.65 -5.32
C ARG A 436 -18.22 8.62 -6.84
N VAL A 437 -19.32 8.37 -7.50
CA VAL A 437 -19.38 8.32 -8.97
C VAL A 437 -20.22 9.49 -9.45
N ASN A 438 -19.55 10.56 -9.85
CA ASN A 438 -20.19 11.78 -10.37
C ASN A 438 -19.67 12.02 -11.78
N TYR A 439 -20.45 11.66 -12.79
CA TYR A 439 -20.07 11.87 -14.17
C TYR A 439 -21.24 12.40 -14.99
N LYS A 440 -20.89 13.20 -15.99
CA LYS A 440 -21.85 13.60 -17.02
C LYS A 440 -21.77 12.58 -18.15
N PRO A 441 -22.88 11.98 -18.55
CA PRO A 441 -22.86 11.07 -19.71
C PRO A 441 -22.30 11.76 -20.94
N LEU A 442 -21.40 11.08 -21.64
CA LEU A 442 -20.84 11.59 -22.89
C LEU A 442 -21.89 11.53 -24.00
N GLN A 443 -21.93 12.57 -24.81
CA GLN A 443 -22.76 12.57 -26.01
C GLN A 443 -22.07 11.72 -27.08
N VAL A 444 -22.69 10.63 -27.47
CA VAL A 444 -22.14 9.75 -28.49
C VAL A 444 -22.25 10.48 -29.85
N PRO A 445 -21.15 10.66 -30.58
CA PRO A 445 -21.20 11.30 -31.89
C PRO A 445 -22.12 10.52 -32.84
N PRO A 446 -22.91 11.22 -33.65
CA PRO A 446 -23.79 10.49 -34.57
C PRO A 446 -22.98 9.71 -35.63
N LEU A 447 -23.52 8.58 -36.08
CA LEU A 447 -22.85 7.72 -37.06
C LEU A 447 -22.54 8.44 -38.37
N THR A 448 -23.20 9.56 -38.64
CA THR A 448 -22.91 10.40 -39.80
C THR A 448 -21.46 10.93 -39.80
N LYS A 449 -20.84 11.10 -38.61
CA LYS A 449 -19.43 11.47 -38.51
C LYS A 449 -18.50 10.38 -39.03
N LEU A 450 -18.98 9.13 -39.10
CA LEU A 450 -18.21 7.98 -39.57
C LEU A 450 -18.58 7.58 -41.02
N ARG A 451 -19.21 8.48 -41.80
CA ARG A 451 -19.67 8.19 -43.14
C ARG A 451 -18.56 7.61 -44.06
N GLY A 452 -17.35 8.16 -43.96
CA GLY A 452 -16.23 7.69 -44.76
C GLY A 452 -15.91 6.21 -44.52
N LEU A 453 -16.00 5.77 -43.25
CA LEU A 453 -15.76 4.37 -42.91
C LEU A 453 -16.92 3.48 -43.35
N ARG A 454 -18.15 3.98 -43.18
CA ARG A 454 -19.36 3.22 -43.56
C ARG A 454 -19.46 2.92 -45.04
N LYS A 455 -18.84 3.77 -45.90
CA LYS A 455 -18.76 3.53 -47.34
C LYS A 455 -17.81 2.39 -47.72
N GLY A 456 -17.00 1.95 -46.74
CA GLY A 456 -15.99 0.92 -46.98
C GLY A 456 -14.81 1.45 -47.80
N SER A 457 -13.95 0.54 -48.25
CA SER A 457 -12.74 0.87 -49.00
C SER A 457 -12.87 0.70 -50.51
N GLY A 458 -14.05 0.28 -50.96
CA GLY A 458 -14.26 0.04 -52.41
C GLY A 458 -13.33 -1.07 -52.89
N LYS A 459 -12.59 -0.78 -53.97
CA LYS A 459 -11.64 -1.73 -54.54
C LYS A 459 -10.28 -1.74 -53.82
N GLN A 460 -10.06 -0.79 -52.89
CA GLN A 460 -8.77 -0.67 -52.19
C GLN A 460 -8.71 -1.68 -51.04
N LYS A 461 -7.62 -2.45 -51.01
CA LYS A 461 -7.36 -3.36 -49.89
C LYS A 461 -6.82 -2.51 -48.71
N VAL A 462 -7.45 -2.65 -47.54
CA VAL A 462 -7.09 -1.89 -46.33
C VAL A 462 -6.96 -2.86 -45.16
N ALA A 463 -5.85 -2.77 -44.44
CA ALA A 463 -5.68 -3.55 -43.23
C ALA A 463 -6.70 -3.08 -42.16
N THR A 464 -7.18 -4.01 -41.34
CA THR A 464 -8.13 -3.70 -40.26
C THR A 464 -7.57 -2.66 -39.28
N THR A 465 -6.26 -2.73 -39.00
CA THR A 465 -5.57 -1.73 -38.15
C THR A 465 -5.74 -0.33 -38.74
N MET A 466 -5.55 -0.18 -40.06
CA MET A 466 -5.70 1.12 -40.72
C MET A 466 -7.14 1.64 -40.66
N ALA A 467 -8.13 0.73 -40.71
CA ALA A 467 -9.53 1.11 -40.57
C ALA A 467 -9.81 1.63 -39.14
N VAL A 468 -9.24 0.95 -38.13
CA VAL A 468 -9.35 1.37 -36.73
C VAL A 468 -8.69 2.74 -36.52
N VAL A 469 -7.48 2.94 -37.08
CA VAL A 469 -6.75 4.23 -36.98
C VAL A 469 -7.58 5.36 -37.59
N ARG A 470 -8.22 5.10 -38.73
CA ARG A 470 -9.10 6.11 -39.37
C ARG A 470 -10.34 6.41 -38.49
N ALA A 471 -10.91 5.38 -37.88
CA ALA A 471 -12.05 5.56 -36.98
C ALA A 471 -11.66 6.44 -35.78
N PHE A 472 -10.57 6.12 -35.14
CA PHE A 472 -10.05 6.90 -34.02
C PHE A 472 -9.76 8.35 -34.43
N LYS A 473 -9.19 8.56 -35.63
CA LYS A 473 -8.89 9.90 -36.12
C LYS A 473 -10.16 10.77 -36.20
N GLU A 474 -11.29 10.18 -36.63
CA GLU A 474 -12.56 10.89 -36.68
C GLU A 474 -13.12 11.17 -35.27
N LEU A 475 -13.00 10.20 -34.36
CA LEU A 475 -13.43 10.37 -32.98
C LEU A 475 -12.60 11.42 -32.23
N LEU A 476 -11.29 11.44 -32.45
CA LEU A 476 -10.36 12.42 -31.87
C LEU A 476 -10.69 13.86 -32.29
N ARG A 477 -11.34 14.04 -33.44
CA ARG A 477 -11.78 15.35 -33.93
C ARG A 477 -13.03 15.85 -33.22
N ASP A 478 -13.75 14.97 -32.53
CA ASP A 478 -14.94 15.40 -31.78
C ASP A 478 -14.53 16.30 -30.62
N PRO A 479 -15.14 17.50 -30.48
CA PRO A 479 -14.67 18.46 -29.46
C PRO A 479 -14.87 18.02 -28.02
N GLU A 480 -15.80 17.11 -27.75
CA GLU A 480 -16.03 16.59 -26.41
C GLU A 480 -15.36 15.22 -26.20
N LEU A 481 -15.70 14.28 -27.07
CA LEU A 481 -15.19 12.90 -26.93
C LEU A 481 -13.67 12.83 -27.17
N GLY A 482 -13.16 13.60 -28.15
CA GLY A 482 -11.74 13.58 -28.50
C GLY A 482 -10.83 13.92 -27.32
N LYS A 483 -11.27 14.83 -26.44
CA LYS A 483 -10.50 15.21 -25.23
C LYS A 483 -10.36 14.06 -24.24
N ARG A 484 -11.22 13.05 -24.33
CA ARG A 484 -11.27 11.92 -23.38
C ARG A 484 -10.64 10.65 -23.93
N ILE A 485 -10.30 10.65 -25.22
CA ILE A 485 -9.62 9.50 -25.85
C ILE A 485 -8.12 9.67 -25.65
N VAL A 486 -7.49 8.67 -25.05
CA VAL A 486 -6.04 8.65 -24.84
C VAL A 486 -5.48 7.43 -25.56
N PRO A 487 -4.92 7.60 -26.78
CA PRO A 487 -4.25 6.47 -27.45
C PRO A 487 -3.02 6.05 -26.64
N ILE A 488 -2.89 4.77 -26.38
CA ILE A 488 -1.74 4.20 -25.67
C ILE A 488 -1.07 3.22 -26.63
N VAL A 489 0.15 3.54 -27.06
CA VAL A 489 0.88 2.78 -28.08
C VAL A 489 2.25 2.41 -27.51
N PRO A 490 2.65 1.14 -27.56
CA PRO A 490 3.94 0.75 -26.96
C PRO A 490 5.14 1.39 -27.67
N ASP A 491 5.24 1.26 -29.01
CA ASP A 491 6.33 1.84 -29.81
C ASP A 491 5.98 1.88 -31.29
N GLU A 492 4.94 1.17 -31.70
CA GLU A 492 4.68 0.87 -33.11
C GLU A 492 3.73 1.87 -33.79
N ALA A 493 3.68 3.13 -33.34
CA ALA A 493 2.76 4.12 -33.93
C ALA A 493 2.93 4.26 -35.45
N ARG A 494 4.18 4.33 -35.94
CA ARG A 494 4.43 4.42 -37.38
C ARG A 494 4.03 3.14 -38.11
N THR A 495 4.31 1.98 -37.53
CA THR A 495 3.92 0.67 -38.09
C THR A 495 2.40 0.57 -38.23
N PHE A 496 1.64 1.16 -37.29
CA PHE A 496 0.18 1.15 -37.31
C PHE A 496 -0.41 2.32 -38.14
N GLY A 497 0.43 3.16 -38.74
CA GLY A 497 -0.04 4.29 -39.56
C GLY A 497 -0.57 5.46 -38.73
N MET A 498 -0.09 5.61 -37.48
CA MET A 498 -0.47 6.70 -36.58
C MET A 498 0.50 7.88 -36.62
N ASP A 499 1.56 7.80 -37.45
CA ASP A 499 2.59 8.85 -37.57
C ASP A 499 1.98 10.22 -37.89
N SER A 500 0.90 10.25 -38.68
CA SER A 500 0.18 11.50 -38.97
C SER A 500 -0.47 12.16 -37.73
N TRP A 501 -0.48 11.46 -36.61
CA TRP A 501 -1.04 12.00 -35.35
C TRP A 501 0.03 12.76 -34.55
N PHE A 502 1.32 12.55 -34.80
CA PHE A 502 2.40 13.20 -34.05
C PHE A 502 2.28 14.73 -34.04
N PRO A 503 2.17 15.40 -35.20
CA PRO A 503 2.11 16.87 -35.19
C PRO A 503 0.85 17.43 -34.46
N PRO A 504 -0.37 16.92 -34.73
CA PRO A 504 -1.56 17.51 -34.08
C PRO A 504 -1.77 17.04 -32.64
N LEU A 505 -1.35 15.84 -32.26
CA LEU A 505 -1.59 15.31 -30.91
C LEU A 505 -0.36 15.37 -30.00
N GLY A 506 0.83 15.20 -30.57
CA GLY A 506 2.06 15.05 -29.79
C GLY A 506 2.07 13.78 -28.96
N ILE A 507 3.17 13.50 -28.32
CA ILE A 507 3.29 12.40 -27.36
C ILE A 507 3.37 13.03 -25.96
N TYR A 508 2.59 12.50 -25.03
CA TYR A 508 2.59 13.02 -23.66
C TYR A 508 3.91 12.68 -22.95
N ASN A 509 4.60 13.70 -22.50
CA ASN A 509 5.76 13.58 -21.62
C ASN A 509 5.62 14.66 -20.53
N PRO A 510 5.63 14.29 -19.23
CA PRO A 510 5.43 15.28 -18.17
C PRO A 510 6.50 16.37 -18.11
N HIS A 511 7.66 16.12 -18.73
CA HIS A 511 8.79 17.08 -18.77
C HIS A 511 8.85 17.88 -20.08
N GLY A 512 7.97 17.57 -21.04
CA GLY A 512 8.08 18.14 -22.39
C GLY A 512 9.27 17.56 -23.14
N GLN A 513 9.70 18.26 -24.21
CA GLN A 513 10.82 17.83 -25.05
C GLN A 513 11.99 18.79 -24.85
N ASN A 514 13.03 18.33 -24.17
CA ASN A 514 14.20 19.12 -23.82
C ASN A 514 15.41 18.83 -24.72
N TYR A 515 15.15 18.30 -25.91
CA TYR A 515 16.15 17.99 -26.93
C TYR A 515 15.58 18.30 -28.30
N VAL A 516 16.46 18.44 -29.31
CA VAL A 516 16.06 18.63 -30.70
C VAL A 516 15.90 17.24 -31.33
N PRO A 517 14.69 16.88 -31.81
CA PRO A 517 14.52 15.55 -32.39
C PRO A 517 15.33 15.40 -33.71
N VAL A 518 15.85 14.21 -33.95
CA VAL A 518 16.68 13.94 -35.10
C VAL A 518 15.94 14.21 -36.44
N ASP A 519 14.61 14.07 -36.41
CA ASP A 519 13.76 14.28 -37.61
C ASP A 519 12.99 15.61 -37.55
N HIS A 520 13.56 16.61 -36.87
CA HIS A 520 12.87 17.91 -36.63
C HIS A 520 12.50 18.64 -37.93
N ASP A 521 13.21 18.37 -39.03
CA ASP A 521 12.91 18.96 -40.32
C ASP A 521 11.81 18.21 -41.09
N LEU A 522 11.37 17.06 -40.60
CA LEU A 522 10.37 16.26 -41.31
C LEU A 522 8.95 16.69 -40.92
N MET A 523 8.04 16.66 -41.91
CA MET A 523 6.64 17.03 -41.71
C MET A 523 5.93 16.17 -40.66
N LEU A 524 6.35 14.92 -40.47
CA LEU A 524 5.78 13.99 -39.50
C LEU A 524 6.77 13.70 -38.38
N SER A 525 7.45 14.74 -37.89
CA SER A 525 8.45 14.60 -36.83
C SER A 525 7.84 14.15 -35.51
N TYR A 526 8.62 13.38 -34.76
CA TYR A 526 8.30 12.98 -33.41
C TYR A 526 8.31 14.21 -32.49
N THR A 527 7.27 14.40 -31.68
CA THR A 527 7.12 15.58 -30.82
C THR A 527 6.56 15.20 -29.45
N GLU A 528 7.24 15.60 -28.38
CA GLU A 528 6.80 15.38 -26.99
C GLU A 528 6.30 16.70 -26.38
N LYS A 529 5.20 16.65 -25.65
CA LYS A 529 4.59 17.85 -25.04
C LYS A 529 3.89 17.51 -23.71
N VAL A 530 3.91 18.48 -22.86
CA VAL A 530 3.22 18.40 -21.56
C VAL A 530 1.73 18.54 -21.71
N UNK A 531 1.37 19.27 -22.37
CA UNK A 531 0.06 19.63 -22.40
C UNK A 531 -0.71 19.12 -23.48
N TRP A 532 -0.27 18.21 -24.02
CA TRP A 532 -0.92 17.81 -25.29
C TRP A 532 -1.67 16.45 -25.22
N TYR A 533 -2.52 16.23 -26.20
CA TYR A 533 -3.48 15.12 -26.28
C TYR A 533 -2.83 13.74 -26.46
N GLY A 534 -1.53 13.69 -26.45
CA GLY A 534 -0.77 12.65 -27.03
C GLY A 534 -0.77 11.27 -26.40
N PHE A 535 -0.16 10.37 -27.13
CA PHE A 535 0.15 9.02 -26.72
C PHE A 535 0.90 9.01 -25.39
N VAL A 536 0.43 8.20 -24.47
CA VAL A 536 1.26 7.80 -23.35
C VAL A 536 2.03 6.57 -23.87
N VAL A 537 3.33 6.71 -24.08
CA VAL A 537 4.16 5.54 -24.40
C VAL A 537 4.44 4.84 -23.08
N PRO A 538 3.87 3.68 -22.83
CA PRO A 538 4.19 2.96 -21.59
C PRO A 538 5.55 2.29 -21.72
N THR A 539 6.25 2.15 -20.62
CA THR A 539 7.44 1.33 -20.57
C THR A 539 7.06 -0.12 -20.93
N ILE A 540 7.95 -0.79 -21.63
CA ILE A 540 7.68 -2.08 -22.29
C ILE A 540 7.04 -3.17 -21.41
N GLY A 541 7.29 -3.16 -20.09
CA GLY A 541 6.69 -4.13 -19.16
C GLY A 541 5.17 -4.08 -19.02
N TYR A 542 4.53 -2.98 -19.42
CA TYR A 542 3.09 -2.79 -19.20
C TYR A 542 2.21 -3.62 -20.13
N LEU A 543 2.66 -3.84 -21.35
CA LEU A 543 1.79 -4.46 -22.35
C LEU A 543 1.63 -5.96 -22.19
N GLN A 544 2.58 -6.61 -21.57
CA GLN A 544 2.45 -8.04 -21.32
C GLN A 544 1.46 -8.33 -20.20
N SER A 545 1.36 -7.44 -19.21
CA SER A 545 0.42 -7.60 -18.09
C SER A 545 -0.95 -6.96 -18.36
N ALA A 546 -1.00 -5.97 -19.24
CA ALA A 546 -2.25 -5.27 -19.59
C ALA A 546 -2.96 -5.86 -20.82
N ARG A 547 -2.67 -7.10 -21.19
CA ARG A 547 -3.58 -7.80 -22.09
C ARG A 547 -4.93 -7.83 -21.39
N PRO A 548 -5.92 -7.06 -21.83
CA PRO A 548 -7.24 -7.30 -21.31
C PRO A 548 -7.54 -8.77 -21.61
N LYS A 549 -7.92 -9.51 -20.64
CA LYS A 549 -8.83 -10.59 -20.88
C LYS A 549 -10.09 -9.88 -21.38
N LEU A 550 -10.07 -9.46 -22.62
CA LEU A 550 -11.28 -9.28 -23.38
C LEU A 550 -11.93 -10.64 -23.27
N CYS A 551 -12.84 -10.72 -22.35
CA CYS A 551 -13.67 -11.87 -22.15
C CYS A 551 -14.18 -12.32 -23.50
N ALA A 552 -13.80 -13.48 -23.92
CA ALA A 552 -14.64 -14.27 -24.75
C ALA A 552 -15.92 -14.49 -23.94
N GLY A 553 -16.76 -13.48 -23.92
CA GLY A 553 -18.14 -13.67 -23.54
C GLY A 553 -18.76 -14.42 -24.69
N GLY A 554 -18.80 -15.72 -24.58
CA GLY A 554 -19.65 -16.52 -25.41
C GLY A 554 -21.11 -16.18 -25.12
N PRO A 555 -22.07 -16.60 -25.94
CA PRO A 555 -23.50 -16.23 -25.85
C PRO A 555 -24.09 -16.59 -24.51
#